data_7e738c00d12e8b149ffeee4dc58a8505
#
_entry.id   7e738c00d12e8b149ffeee4dc58a8505
#
_cell.length_a   1.000
_cell.length_b   1.000
_cell.length_c   1.000
_cell.angle_alpha   90.00
_cell.angle_beta   90.00
_cell.angle_gamma   90.00
#
_symmetry.space_group_name_H-M   'P 1'
#
loop_
_entity.id
_entity.type
_entity.pdbx_description
1 polymer ?
#
loop_
_entity_poly.entity_id
_entity_poly.type
_entity_poly.pdbx_seq_one_letter_code
_entity_poly.pdbx_strand_id
1 'polypeptide(L)'
;MIEAWRRALVLAPHTDDGELGCGGTMARLVDGGCEVRYVAFSIATRSLPPGFEPDTLAREVREATGELGIPETQLTVHDFDVRTFPERRQDILELLVALWEEWTPDVVFQPSHHDVHQDHQTIAQEGLRAFKRTTILGYEVPWNNFDFSYGAYISLEKRHIERKVAALARYASQQHRRYADPEYIRNLARMHGTNVNRAFAEVFQVYRVVD
;
A
#
# COMPACT_ATOMS: atom_id res chain seq x y z
N MET A 1 -10.90 -7.59 -15.15
CA MET A 1 -9.95 -8.02 -14.09
C MET A 1 -10.27 -7.33 -12.77
N ILE A 2 -10.00 -6.04 -12.58
CA ILE A 2 -10.22 -5.35 -11.29
C ILE A 2 -11.68 -5.43 -10.77
N GLU A 3 -12.66 -5.43 -11.66
CA GLU A 3 -14.08 -5.52 -11.32
C GLU A 3 -14.53 -6.93 -10.87
N ALA A 4 -13.69 -7.94 -11.09
CA ALA A 4 -13.94 -9.30 -10.63
C ALA A 4 -13.43 -9.54 -9.19
N TRP A 5 -12.51 -8.72 -8.70
CA TRP A 5 -11.97 -8.88 -7.35
C TRP A 5 -12.99 -8.49 -6.28
N ARG A 6 -13.18 -9.38 -5.33
CA ARG A 6 -14.07 -9.20 -4.16
C ARG A 6 -13.31 -8.96 -2.88
N ARG A 7 -12.05 -9.43 -2.81
CA ARG A 7 -11.18 -9.36 -1.65
C ARG A 7 -9.79 -8.89 -2.07
N ALA A 8 -9.39 -7.73 -1.62
CA ALA A 8 -8.07 -7.17 -1.89
C ALA A 8 -7.30 -6.96 -0.59
N LEU A 9 -6.06 -7.41 -0.55
CA LEU A 9 -5.15 -7.25 0.59
C LEU A 9 -4.06 -6.25 0.24
N VAL A 10 -3.84 -5.28 1.12
CA VAL A 10 -2.73 -4.33 1.01
C VAL A 10 -1.75 -4.58 2.13
N LEU A 11 -0.50 -4.86 1.77
CA LEU A 11 0.61 -5.04 2.70
C LEU A 11 1.46 -3.77 2.71
N ALA A 12 1.42 -3.04 3.81
CA ALA A 12 2.17 -1.81 4.01
C ALA A 12 3.26 -2.03 5.06
N PRO A 13 4.55 -2.03 4.69
CA PRO A 13 5.66 -2.13 5.65
C PRO A 13 5.55 -1.11 6.77
N HIS A 14 5.29 0.14 6.43
CA HIS A 14 4.99 1.23 7.35
C HIS A 14 3.59 1.77 7.08
N THR A 15 3.10 2.64 7.92
CA THR A 15 1.69 3.03 7.94
C THR A 15 1.20 3.72 6.67
N ASP A 16 2.03 4.49 5.97
CA ASP A 16 1.67 5.32 4.81
C ASP A 16 2.01 4.69 3.44
N ASP A 17 2.74 3.57 3.42
CA ASP A 17 3.24 2.96 2.18
C ASP A 17 2.11 2.49 1.24
N GLY A 18 1.03 1.94 1.79
CA GLY A 18 -0.10 1.47 1.01
C GLY A 18 -0.83 2.62 0.31
N GLU A 19 -1.06 3.73 1.03
CA GLU A 19 -1.68 4.93 0.46
C GLU A 19 -0.80 5.55 -0.62
N LEU A 20 0.51 5.63 -0.38
CA LEU A 20 1.47 6.13 -1.36
C LEU A 20 1.51 5.26 -2.62
N GLY A 21 1.57 3.95 -2.45
CA GLY A 21 1.69 3.00 -3.56
C GLY A 21 0.40 2.77 -4.34
N CYS A 22 -0.74 2.60 -3.65
CA CYS A 22 -1.99 2.19 -4.27
C CYS A 22 -3.27 2.82 -3.70
N GLY A 23 -3.19 4.01 -3.07
CA GLY A 23 -4.33 4.67 -2.43
C GLY A 23 -5.50 4.94 -3.36
N GLY A 24 -5.24 5.38 -4.59
CA GLY A 24 -6.27 5.58 -5.60
C GLY A 24 -6.94 4.27 -6.04
N THR A 25 -6.15 3.21 -6.15
CA THR A 25 -6.64 1.85 -6.46
C THR A 25 -7.52 1.32 -5.33
N MET A 26 -7.10 1.50 -4.07
CA MET A 26 -7.93 1.13 -2.91
C MET A 26 -9.28 1.85 -2.94
N ALA A 27 -9.28 3.17 -3.15
CA ALA A 27 -10.51 3.95 -3.26
C ALA A 27 -11.42 3.44 -4.38
N ARG A 28 -10.87 3.11 -5.55
CA ARG A 28 -11.63 2.52 -6.66
C ARG A 28 -12.20 1.14 -6.33
N LEU A 29 -11.43 0.29 -5.67
CA LEU A 29 -11.86 -1.05 -5.26
C LEU A 29 -13.03 -0.97 -4.27
N VAL A 30 -12.92 -0.10 -3.26
CA VAL A 30 -14.00 0.14 -2.29
C VAL A 30 -15.26 0.66 -2.99
N ASP A 31 -15.15 1.62 -3.91
CA ASP A 31 -16.26 2.12 -4.71
C ASP A 31 -16.93 1.02 -5.55
N GLY A 32 -16.15 0.03 -6.00
CA GLY A 32 -16.62 -1.16 -6.73
C GLY A 32 -17.21 -2.26 -5.83
N GLY A 33 -17.27 -2.07 -4.51
CA GLY A 33 -17.78 -3.06 -3.55
C GLY A 33 -16.80 -4.19 -3.22
N CYS A 34 -15.51 -4.02 -3.51
CA CYS A 34 -14.46 -4.93 -3.07
C CYS A 34 -14.17 -4.70 -1.59
N GLU A 35 -14.09 -5.78 -0.81
CA GLU A 35 -13.59 -5.74 0.56
C GLU A 35 -12.07 -5.56 0.54
N VAL A 36 -11.59 -4.45 1.09
CA VAL A 36 -10.16 -4.14 1.14
C VAL A 36 -9.68 -4.28 2.58
N ARG A 37 -8.74 -5.21 2.82
CA ARG A 37 -8.00 -5.29 4.09
C ARG A 37 -6.64 -4.61 3.96
N TYR A 38 -6.31 -3.83 4.97
CA TYR A 38 -5.04 -3.12 5.08
C TYR A 38 -4.23 -3.63 6.26
N VAL A 39 -2.99 -4.04 6.03
CA VAL A 39 -2.08 -4.52 7.07
C VAL A 39 -0.83 -3.66 7.08
N ALA A 40 -0.68 -2.84 8.13
CA ALA A 40 0.54 -2.09 8.44
C ALA A 40 1.41 -2.91 9.40
N PHE A 41 2.68 -3.15 9.04
CA PHE A 41 3.57 -3.99 9.84
C PHE A 41 4.32 -3.21 10.92
N SER A 42 4.50 -1.90 10.75
CA SER A 42 5.19 -1.05 11.72
C SER A 42 4.52 0.31 11.85
N ILE A 43 4.35 0.76 13.10
CA ILE A 43 3.99 2.16 13.38
C ILE A 43 5.20 3.10 13.32
N ALA A 44 6.36 2.58 12.94
CA ALA A 44 7.60 3.32 12.68
C ALA A 44 7.96 4.39 13.75
N THR A 45 7.71 4.10 15.02
CA THR A 45 7.90 5.03 16.15
C THR A 45 9.28 5.69 16.16
N ARG A 46 10.33 4.94 15.77
CA ARG A 46 11.71 5.47 15.68
C ARG A 46 11.92 6.49 14.55
N SER A 47 10.96 6.62 13.64
CA SER A 47 11.02 7.55 12.49
C SER A 47 10.14 8.78 12.70
N LEU A 48 9.45 8.89 13.83
CA LEU A 48 8.63 10.05 14.17
C LEU A 48 9.50 11.30 14.37
N PRO A 49 9.11 12.46 13.82
CA PRO A 49 9.75 13.72 14.14
C PRO A 49 9.58 14.08 15.61
N PRO A 50 10.49 14.90 16.18
CA PRO A 50 10.33 15.41 17.54
C PRO A 50 9.00 16.15 17.73
N GLY A 51 8.35 15.93 18.86
CA GLY A 51 7.09 16.60 19.23
C GLY A 51 5.82 15.80 18.89
N PHE A 52 5.96 14.61 18.31
CA PHE A 52 4.85 13.69 18.10
C PHE A 52 4.86 12.57 19.15
N GLU A 53 3.66 12.14 19.58
CA GLU A 53 3.50 11.03 20.52
C GLU A 53 3.80 9.68 19.84
N PRO A 54 4.27 8.66 20.58
CA PRO A 54 4.65 7.36 20.00
C PRO A 54 3.54 6.66 19.20
N ASP A 55 2.26 6.88 19.55
CA ASP A 55 1.10 6.29 18.90
C ASP A 55 0.58 7.11 17.69
N THR A 56 1.24 8.21 17.35
CA THR A 56 0.77 9.15 16.31
C THR A 56 0.50 8.44 14.99
N LEU A 57 1.45 7.67 14.47
CA LEU A 57 1.29 6.97 13.19
C LEU A 57 0.19 5.89 13.24
N ALA A 58 -0.04 5.27 14.40
CA ALA A 58 -1.15 4.33 14.57
C ALA A 58 -2.52 5.02 14.52
N ARG A 59 -2.63 6.28 14.94
CA ARG A 59 -3.85 7.09 14.81
C ARG A 59 -4.00 7.60 13.38
N GLU A 60 -2.93 8.10 12.79
CA GLU A 60 -2.94 8.66 11.43
C GLU A 60 -3.34 7.62 10.38
N VAL A 61 -2.87 6.36 10.47
CA VAL A 61 -3.27 5.31 9.53
C VAL A 61 -4.76 4.97 9.62
N ARG A 62 -5.37 5.01 10.82
CA ARG A 62 -6.83 4.80 10.96
C ARG A 62 -7.62 5.89 10.25
N GLU A 63 -7.21 7.15 10.41
CA GLU A 63 -7.85 8.26 9.73
C GLU A 63 -7.63 8.18 8.21
N ALA A 64 -6.42 7.86 7.76
CA ALA A 64 -6.07 7.76 6.35
C ALA A 64 -6.85 6.64 5.64
N THR A 65 -6.89 5.44 6.21
CA THR A 65 -7.67 4.32 5.63
C THR A 65 -9.17 4.60 5.64
N GLY A 66 -9.66 5.33 6.66
CA GLY A 66 -11.05 5.82 6.71
C GLY A 66 -11.39 6.75 5.54
N GLU A 67 -10.51 7.67 5.14
CA GLU A 67 -10.68 8.51 3.95
C GLU A 67 -10.79 7.69 2.66
N LEU A 68 -10.11 6.55 2.59
CA LEU A 68 -10.21 5.62 1.47
C LEU A 68 -11.48 4.75 1.53
N GLY A 69 -12.28 4.86 2.59
CA GLY A 69 -13.50 4.08 2.80
C GLY A 69 -13.25 2.67 3.33
N ILE A 70 -12.07 2.41 3.87
CA ILE A 70 -11.73 1.15 4.54
C ILE A 70 -12.14 1.27 6.01
N PRO A 71 -13.09 0.45 6.50
CA PRO A 71 -13.52 0.52 7.89
C PRO A 71 -12.40 0.04 8.84
N GLU A 72 -12.38 0.53 10.07
CA GLU A 72 -11.36 0.17 11.06
C GLU A 72 -11.27 -1.34 11.31
N THR A 73 -12.38 -2.08 11.16
CA THR A 73 -12.41 -3.54 11.28
C THR A 73 -11.62 -4.28 10.20
N GLN A 74 -11.24 -3.59 9.12
CA GLN A 74 -10.43 -4.10 8.01
C GLN A 74 -8.98 -3.59 8.06
N LEU A 75 -8.61 -2.84 9.10
CA LEU A 75 -7.26 -2.39 9.34
C LEU A 75 -6.61 -3.22 10.43
N THR A 76 -5.46 -3.80 10.14
CA THR A 76 -4.59 -4.44 11.13
C THR A 76 -3.28 -3.65 11.21
N VAL A 77 -2.87 -3.31 12.42
CA VAL A 77 -1.62 -2.59 12.68
C VAL A 77 -0.76 -3.41 13.62
N HIS A 78 0.42 -3.80 13.13
CA HIS A 78 1.46 -4.46 13.93
C HIS A 78 2.51 -3.44 14.38
N ASP A 79 3.32 -3.82 15.34
CA ASP A 79 4.37 -2.99 15.93
C ASP A 79 5.75 -3.66 15.80
N PHE A 80 6.10 -4.08 14.57
CA PHE A 80 7.47 -4.49 14.28
C PHE A 80 8.39 -3.27 14.31
N ASP A 81 9.58 -3.43 14.87
CA ASP A 81 10.60 -2.39 14.86
C ASP A 81 11.00 -2.05 13.41
N VAL A 82 10.86 -0.78 13.02
CA VAL A 82 11.30 -0.28 11.70
C VAL A 82 12.79 -0.56 11.49
N ARG A 83 13.15 -0.95 10.28
CA ARG A 83 14.51 -1.32 9.82
C ARG A 83 15.02 -2.67 10.34
N THR A 84 14.19 -3.46 11.00
CA THR A 84 14.60 -4.78 11.54
C THR A 84 13.83 -5.96 10.93
N PHE A 85 12.98 -5.73 9.91
CA PHE A 85 12.18 -6.79 9.28
C PHE A 85 13.01 -7.96 8.74
N PRO A 86 14.24 -7.75 8.19
CA PRO A 86 15.09 -8.86 7.78
C PRO A 86 15.39 -9.87 8.90
N GLU A 87 15.46 -9.41 10.16
CA GLU A 87 15.69 -10.26 11.35
C GLU A 87 14.41 -10.98 11.80
N ARG A 88 13.24 -10.50 11.35
CA ARG A 88 11.91 -10.99 11.74
C ARG A 88 11.17 -11.66 10.57
N ARG A 89 11.88 -12.07 9.52
CA ARG A 89 11.29 -12.64 8.29
C ARG A 89 10.35 -13.81 8.56
N GLN A 90 10.74 -14.73 9.45
CA GLN A 90 9.93 -15.90 9.74
C GLN A 90 8.62 -15.51 10.46
N ASP A 91 8.68 -14.61 11.42
CA ASP A 91 7.49 -14.15 12.13
C ASP A 91 6.51 -13.44 11.18
N ILE A 92 7.05 -12.62 10.28
CA ILE A 92 6.26 -11.94 9.22
C ILE A 92 5.62 -12.98 8.29
N LEU A 93 6.37 -13.99 7.86
CA LEU A 93 5.84 -15.05 7.00
C LEU A 93 4.69 -15.81 7.68
N GLU A 94 4.83 -16.17 8.94
CA GLU A 94 3.78 -16.89 9.69
C GLU A 94 2.49 -16.05 9.80
N LEU A 95 2.61 -14.74 10.04
CA LEU A 95 1.47 -13.82 10.01
C LEU A 95 0.78 -13.79 8.66
N LEU A 96 1.55 -13.71 7.58
CA LEU A 96 1.01 -13.69 6.22
C LEU A 96 0.34 -15.01 5.83
N VAL A 97 0.89 -16.14 6.25
CA VAL A 97 0.30 -17.47 6.04
C VAL A 97 -1.00 -17.61 6.81
N ALA A 98 -1.03 -17.22 8.09
CA ALA A 98 -2.25 -17.23 8.88
C ALA A 98 -3.34 -16.34 8.27
N LEU A 99 -2.97 -15.16 7.79
CA LEU A 99 -3.89 -14.24 7.11
C LEU A 99 -4.45 -14.86 5.81
N TRP A 100 -3.63 -15.56 5.03
CA TRP A 100 -4.09 -16.24 3.82
C TRP A 100 -5.08 -17.38 4.15
N GLU A 101 -4.81 -18.14 5.21
CA GLU A 101 -5.69 -19.24 5.66
C GLU A 101 -7.04 -18.72 6.17
N GLU A 102 -7.03 -17.61 6.91
CA GLU A 102 -8.24 -16.98 7.46
C GLU A 102 -9.08 -16.31 6.36
N TRP A 103 -8.42 -15.60 5.44
CA TRP A 103 -9.11 -14.72 4.52
C TRP A 103 -8.39 -14.68 3.16
N THR A 104 -8.61 -15.69 2.33
CA THR A 104 -7.96 -15.80 1.02
C THR A 104 -8.30 -14.62 0.12
N PRO A 105 -7.36 -13.70 -0.21
CA PRO A 105 -7.60 -12.57 -1.11
C PRO A 105 -7.57 -12.99 -2.58
N ASP A 106 -8.28 -12.27 -3.44
CA ASP A 106 -8.19 -12.40 -4.91
C ASP A 106 -6.93 -11.70 -5.44
N VAL A 107 -6.53 -10.60 -4.79
CA VAL A 107 -5.34 -9.83 -5.14
C VAL A 107 -4.62 -9.31 -3.90
N VAL A 108 -3.29 -9.33 -3.96
CA VAL A 108 -2.40 -8.74 -2.96
C VAL A 108 -1.63 -7.58 -3.61
N PHE A 109 -1.69 -6.41 -2.99
CA PHE A 109 -0.84 -5.26 -3.27
C PHE A 109 0.26 -5.20 -2.23
N GLN A 110 1.51 -5.19 -2.66
CA GLN A 110 2.68 -5.17 -1.79
C GLN A 110 3.76 -4.26 -2.37
N PRO A 111 4.84 -3.92 -1.64
CA PRO A 111 5.97 -3.19 -2.25
C PRO A 111 6.58 -3.94 -3.43
N SER A 112 7.15 -3.20 -4.37
CA SER A 112 7.99 -3.81 -5.41
C SER A 112 9.22 -4.49 -4.79
N HIS A 113 9.66 -5.60 -5.39
CA HIS A 113 10.94 -6.26 -5.03
C HIS A 113 12.17 -5.40 -5.30
N HIS A 114 12.03 -4.39 -6.17
CA HIS A 114 13.09 -3.45 -6.53
C HIS A 114 13.14 -2.24 -5.60
N ASP A 115 12.31 -2.21 -4.56
CA ASP A 115 12.41 -1.22 -3.50
C ASP A 115 13.70 -1.44 -2.70
N VAL A 116 14.48 -0.38 -2.47
CA VAL A 116 15.78 -0.48 -1.77
C VAL A 116 15.64 -0.52 -0.25
N HIS A 117 14.46 -0.25 0.30
CA HIS A 117 14.24 -0.31 1.73
C HIS A 117 14.13 -1.76 2.20
N GLN A 118 14.95 -2.17 3.15
CA GLN A 118 15.04 -3.55 3.63
C GLN A 118 13.72 -4.11 4.19
N ASP A 119 12.91 -3.27 4.84
CA ASP A 119 11.61 -3.69 5.36
C ASP A 119 10.65 -3.97 4.20
N HIS A 120 10.64 -3.12 3.16
CA HIS A 120 9.84 -3.31 1.95
C HIS A 120 10.24 -4.58 1.21
N GLN A 121 11.54 -4.83 1.05
CA GLN A 121 12.06 -6.07 0.45
C GLN A 121 11.59 -7.30 1.24
N THR A 122 11.59 -7.23 2.56
CA THR A 122 11.15 -8.35 3.40
C THR A 122 9.66 -8.64 3.18
N ILE A 123 8.79 -7.63 3.23
CA ILE A 123 7.36 -7.79 2.97
C ILE A 123 7.12 -8.32 1.56
N ALA A 124 7.81 -7.77 0.55
CA ALA A 124 7.68 -8.20 -0.84
C ALA A 124 8.07 -9.67 -1.03
N GLN A 125 9.17 -10.12 -0.42
CA GLN A 125 9.65 -11.51 -0.51
C GLN A 125 8.73 -12.48 0.22
N GLU A 126 8.35 -12.17 1.45
CA GLU A 126 7.50 -13.05 2.25
C GLU A 126 6.06 -13.10 1.73
N GLY A 127 5.55 -11.99 1.17
CA GLY A 127 4.27 -11.95 0.48
C GLY A 127 4.21 -12.90 -0.72
N LEU A 128 5.26 -12.96 -1.56
CA LEU A 128 5.34 -13.94 -2.65
C LEU A 128 5.35 -15.39 -2.17
N ARG A 129 5.92 -15.65 -0.98
CA ARG A 129 5.96 -16.99 -0.38
C ARG A 129 4.62 -17.38 0.23
N ALA A 130 3.94 -16.46 0.90
CA ALA A 130 2.66 -16.72 1.56
C ALA A 130 1.52 -16.87 0.53
N PHE A 131 1.41 -15.94 -0.43
CA PHE A 131 0.28 -15.85 -1.35
C PHE A 131 0.54 -16.53 -2.71
N LYS A 132 1.02 -17.78 -2.69
CA LYS A 132 1.44 -18.54 -3.89
C LYS A 132 0.35 -18.75 -4.94
N ARG A 133 -0.92 -18.68 -4.55
CA ARG A 133 -2.09 -18.98 -5.40
C ARG A 133 -2.99 -17.76 -5.62
N THR A 134 -2.45 -16.56 -5.43
CA THR A 134 -3.17 -15.30 -5.49
C THR A 134 -2.52 -14.37 -6.51
N THR A 135 -3.29 -13.50 -7.15
CA THR A 135 -2.75 -12.41 -7.96
C THR A 135 -1.91 -11.48 -7.08
N ILE A 136 -0.68 -11.16 -7.50
CA ILE A 136 0.24 -10.32 -6.74
C ILE A 136 0.75 -9.18 -7.61
N LEU A 137 0.49 -7.96 -7.15
CA LEU A 137 0.87 -6.70 -7.78
C LEU A 137 1.79 -5.91 -6.85
N GLY A 138 2.98 -5.60 -7.32
CA GLY A 138 3.95 -4.75 -6.61
C GLY A 138 3.69 -3.29 -6.91
N TYR A 139 3.42 -2.46 -5.88
CA TYR A 139 3.26 -1.03 -6.05
C TYR A 139 4.59 -0.28 -6.07
N GLU A 140 4.58 0.88 -6.72
CA GLU A 140 5.73 1.77 -6.83
C GLU A 140 5.81 2.71 -5.61
N VAL A 141 7.03 2.84 -5.08
CA VAL A 141 7.43 3.93 -4.18
C VAL A 141 8.58 4.68 -4.89
N PRO A 142 8.30 5.74 -5.66
CA PRO A 142 9.23 6.27 -6.69
C PRO A 142 10.62 6.65 -6.19
N TRP A 143 10.76 7.14 -4.95
CA TRP A 143 12.06 7.50 -4.38
C TRP A 143 12.88 6.30 -3.88
N ASN A 144 12.25 5.13 -3.76
CA ASN A 144 12.90 3.88 -3.36
C ASN A 144 13.11 2.93 -4.55
N ASN A 145 12.39 3.13 -5.67
CA ASN A 145 12.45 2.23 -6.82
C ASN A 145 13.35 2.83 -7.91
N PHE A 146 14.63 2.45 -7.95
CA PHE A 146 15.55 2.84 -9.03
C PHE A 146 15.32 2.04 -10.31
N ASP A 147 14.68 0.88 -10.21
CA ASP A 147 14.20 0.06 -11.32
C ASP A 147 12.77 -0.40 -11.02
N PHE A 148 11.86 -0.17 -11.97
CA PHE A 148 10.46 -0.54 -11.83
C PHE A 148 9.86 -0.95 -13.18
N SER A 149 9.31 -2.16 -13.26
CA SER A 149 8.66 -2.67 -14.46
C SER A 149 7.18 -2.33 -14.47
N TYR A 150 6.77 -1.47 -15.38
CA TYR A 150 5.37 -1.05 -15.57
C TYR A 150 4.56 -2.16 -16.27
N GLY A 151 4.12 -3.15 -15.48
CA GLY A 151 3.42 -4.34 -15.99
C GLY A 151 1.90 -4.21 -16.06
N ALA A 152 1.29 -3.46 -15.13
CA ALA A 152 -0.14 -3.23 -15.07
C ALA A 152 -0.47 -1.78 -14.72
N TYR A 153 -1.54 -1.25 -15.33
CA TYR A 153 -2.05 0.08 -15.05
C TYR A 153 -3.50 -0.02 -14.60
N ILE A 154 -3.82 0.52 -13.44
CA ILE A 154 -5.18 0.65 -12.94
C ILE A 154 -5.63 2.09 -13.18
N SER A 155 -6.53 2.29 -14.15
CA SER A 155 -7.08 3.62 -14.47
C SER A 155 -7.92 4.14 -13.33
N LEU A 156 -7.85 5.45 -13.07
CA LEU A 156 -8.51 6.10 -11.94
C LEU A 156 -9.32 7.30 -12.41
N GLU A 157 -10.37 7.59 -11.67
CA GLU A 157 -11.10 8.85 -11.79
C GLU A 157 -10.51 9.89 -10.83
N LYS A 158 -10.80 11.17 -11.09
CA LYS A 158 -10.34 12.27 -10.24
C LYS A 158 -10.69 12.06 -8.76
N ARG A 159 -11.91 11.57 -8.47
CA ARG A 159 -12.38 11.32 -7.10
C ARG A 159 -11.49 10.32 -6.33
N HIS A 160 -10.95 9.29 -7.01
CA HIS A 160 -10.07 8.31 -6.38
C HIS A 160 -8.73 8.95 -5.99
N ILE A 161 -8.19 9.82 -6.85
CA ILE A 161 -6.96 10.56 -6.55
C ILE A 161 -7.17 11.58 -5.44
N GLU A 162 -8.30 12.28 -5.41
CA GLU A 162 -8.59 13.23 -4.34
C GLU A 162 -8.76 12.52 -2.98
N ARG A 163 -9.32 11.30 -2.95
CA ARG A 163 -9.37 10.49 -1.73
C ARG A 163 -7.97 10.04 -1.29
N LYS A 164 -7.10 9.63 -2.21
CA LYS A 164 -5.69 9.34 -1.90
C LYS A 164 -4.99 10.57 -1.31
N VAL A 165 -5.18 11.74 -1.90
CA VAL A 165 -4.63 13.01 -1.39
C VAL A 165 -5.17 13.32 0.01
N ALA A 166 -6.49 13.16 0.24
CA ALA A 166 -7.10 13.37 1.54
C ALA A 166 -6.57 12.38 2.59
N ALA A 167 -6.39 11.12 2.23
CA ALA A 167 -5.82 10.10 3.09
C ALA A 167 -4.38 10.45 3.50
N LEU A 168 -3.54 10.80 2.54
CA LEU A 168 -2.15 11.19 2.82
C LEU A 168 -2.04 12.49 3.63
N ALA A 169 -3.03 13.38 3.52
CA ALA A 169 -3.10 14.59 4.34
C ALA A 169 -3.37 14.30 5.84
N ARG A 170 -3.86 13.09 6.19
CA ARG A 170 -4.04 12.68 7.59
C ARG A 170 -2.74 12.40 8.32
N TYR A 171 -1.67 12.15 7.59
CA TYR A 171 -0.32 11.98 8.15
C TYR A 171 0.34 13.33 8.44
N ALA A 172 -0.14 14.07 9.46
CA ALA A 172 0.42 15.35 9.89
C ALA A 172 1.92 15.21 10.23
N SER A 173 2.31 14.07 10.80
CA SER A 173 3.71 13.76 11.12
C SER A 173 4.62 13.67 9.88
N GLN A 174 4.06 13.41 8.69
CA GLN A 174 4.79 13.20 7.44
C GLN A 174 4.69 14.40 6.46
N GLN A 175 3.94 15.45 6.78
CA GLN A 175 3.73 16.61 5.88
C GLN A 175 5.00 17.38 5.52
N HIS A 176 6.07 17.21 6.26
CA HIS A 176 7.39 17.78 5.94
C HIS A 176 8.08 17.07 4.75
N ARG A 177 7.56 15.94 4.32
CA ARG A 177 8.12 15.13 3.23
C ARG A 177 7.59 15.60 1.87
N ARG A 178 8.47 15.76 0.89
CA ARG A 178 8.09 16.20 -0.47
C ARG A 178 7.13 15.25 -1.17
N TYR A 179 7.19 13.97 -0.88
CA TYR A 179 6.31 12.97 -1.46
C TYR A 179 4.87 13.02 -0.89
N ALA A 180 4.66 13.72 0.22
CA ALA A 180 3.33 13.99 0.76
C ALA A 180 2.64 15.18 0.08
N ASP A 181 3.33 15.91 -0.81
CA ASP A 181 2.77 17.04 -1.54
C ASP A 181 1.58 16.60 -2.41
N PRO A 182 0.37 17.18 -2.22
CA PRO A 182 -0.80 16.87 -3.03
C PRO A 182 -0.60 17.06 -4.54
N GLU A 183 0.22 18.03 -4.95
CA GLU A 183 0.51 18.26 -6.36
C GLU A 183 1.40 17.15 -6.93
N TYR A 184 2.40 16.71 -6.19
CA TYR A 184 3.23 15.57 -6.57
C TYR A 184 2.37 14.32 -6.80
N ILE A 185 1.47 14.00 -5.87
CA ILE A 185 0.59 12.82 -5.95
C ILE A 185 -0.29 12.87 -7.21
N ARG A 186 -0.91 14.03 -7.48
CA ARG A 186 -1.76 14.22 -8.67
C ARG A 186 -0.96 14.12 -9.97
N ASN A 187 0.25 14.70 -10.01
CA ASN A 187 1.09 14.71 -11.19
C ASN A 187 1.64 13.31 -11.50
N LEU A 188 2.03 12.54 -10.49
CA LEU A 188 2.46 11.15 -10.66
C LEU A 188 1.32 10.31 -11.27
N ALA A 189 0.12 10.38 -10.71
CA ALA A 189 -1.03 9.65 -11.23
C ALA A 189 -1.44 10.09 -12.65
N ARG A 190 -1.28 11.37 -12.99
CA ARG A 190 -1.50 11.89 -14.34
C ARG A 190 -0.45 11.39 -15.33
N MET A 191 0.82 11.36 -14.93
CA MET A 191 1.90 10.82 -15.73
C MET A 191 1.63 9.35 -16.09
N HIS A 192 1.30 8.52 -15.10
CA HIS A 192 0.95 7.12 -15.34
C HIS A 192 -0.31 6.97 -16.21
N GLY A 193 -1.32 7.82 -16.00
CA GLY A 193 -2.52 7.84 -16.84
C GLY A 193 -2.21 8.14 -18.31
N THR A 194 -1.31 9.08 -18.56
CA THR A 194 -0.88 9.46 -19.93
C THR A 194 -0.31 8.26 -20.68
N ASN A 195 0.45 7.39 -20.03
CA ASN A 195 1.06 6.21 -20.66
C ASN A 195 0.01 5.25 -21.28
N VAL A 196 -1.22 5.26 -20.77
CA VAL A 196 -2.31 4.37 -21.20
C VAL A 196 -3.53 5.12 -21.72
N ASN A 197 -3.38 6.40 -22.09
CA ASN A 197 -4.45 7.26 -22.56
C ASN A 197 -5.65 7.33 -21.60
N ARG A 198 -5.36 7.57 -20.33
CA ARG A 198 -6.33 7.80 -19.25
C ARG A 198 -5.99 9.09 -18.51
N ALA A 199 -6.98 9.68 -17.83
CA ALA A 199 -6.77 10.92 -17.06
C ALA A 199 -5.80 10.68 -15.89
N PHE A 200 -5.95 9.55 -15.19
CA PHE A 200 -5.11 9.13 -14.07
C PHE A 200 -4.97 7.61 -14.07
N ALA A 201 -3.84 7.13 -13.56
CA ALA A 201 -3.63 5.72 -13.25
C ALA A 201 -2.64 5.56 -12.10
N GLU A 202 -2.69 4.42 -11.44
CA GLU A 202 -1.60 3.87 -10.66
C GLU A 202 -1.00 2.69 -11.40
N VAL A 203 0.28 2.42 -11.16
CA VAL A 203 1.06 1.43 -11.90
C VAL A 203 1.60 0.36 -10.97
N PHE A 204 1.70 -0.85 -11.50
CA PHE A 204 2.10 -2.02 -10.72
C PHE A 204 3.05 -2.91 -11.51
N GLN A 205 4.01 -3.47 -10.83
CA GLN A 205 4.78 -4.60 -11.30
C GLN A 205 3.94 -5.87 -11.13
N VAL A 206 3.83 -6.68 -12.17
CA VAL A 206 3.05 -7.92 -12.13
C VAL A 206 3.99 -9.07 -11.75
N TYR A 207 3.75 -9.69 -10.59
CA TYR A 207 4.48 -10.90 -10.17
C TYR A 207 3.71 -12.16 -10.54
N ARG A 208 2.40 -12.12 -10.41
CA ARG A 208 1.51 -13.24 -10.73
C ARG A 208 0.11 -12.72 -11.02
N VAL A 209 -0.53 -13.34 -11.99
CA VAL A 209 -1.97 -13.23 -12.22
C VAL A 209 -2.56 -14.61 -12.12
N VAL A 210 -3.61 -14.75 -11.33
CA VAL A 210 -4.41 -15.96 -11.18
C VAL A 210 -5.84 -15.60 -11.59
N ASP A 211 -6.40 -16.38 -12.52
CA ASP A 211 -7.76 -16.23 -13.05
C ASP A 211 -8.73 -17.19 -12.35
#